data_e82dd09f57b5224f326c2f054a46ce61
#
_entry.id   e82dd09f57b5224f326c2f054a46ce61
#
_cell.length_a   1.000
_cell.length_b   1.000
_cell.length_c   1.000
_cell.angle_alpha   90.00
_cell.angle_beta   90.00
_cell.angle_gamma   90.00
#
_symmetry.space_group_name_H-M   'P 1'
#
loop_
_entity.id
_entity.type
_entity.pdbx_description
1 polymer ?
#
loop_
_entity_poly.entity_id
_entity_poly.type
_entity_poly.pdbx_seq_one_letter_code
_entity_poly.pdbx_strand_id
1 'polypeptide(L)'
;ASRRFAGPNEWPADLPGFREDLLAYTETVDALGRRLLPAVALPLELPSDTFDAAFAESQFSFRLSHYPMVERKPDQFGFAPHTDANFMTFLAQSGVPGLQIKMATGEWWDVPYLPGSFVVNTGDMLHRWTNGRFRSTPHRVVPPEDQARYAIPYFFGPHLDTRIACLPTCRSQDNPPRYPTITYDEYINWWYDENYNAADQDDLAADG
;
A
#
# COMPACT_ATOMS: atom_id res chain seq x y z
N ALA A 1 25.61 -3.10 -3.43
CA ALA A 1 25.11 -1.82 -2.96
C ALA A 1 24.00 -2.09 -1.95
N SER A 2 23.98 -1.38 -0.80
CA SER A 2 22.87 -1.45 0.15
C SER A 2 21.63 -0.87 -0.54
N ARG A 3 20.51 -1.60 -0.53
CA ARG A 3 19.22 -1.10 -1.01
C ARG A 3 18.74 -0.03 -0.03
N ARG A 4 18.12 1.02 -0.54
CA ARG A 4 17.51 2.09 0.26
C ARG A 4 16.44 1.50 1.19
N PHE A 5 16.41 1.92 2.44
CA PHE A 5 15.51 1.40 3.49
C PHE A 5 15.64 -0.10 3.80
N ALA A 6 16.71 -0.77 3.35
CA ALA A 6 17.01 -2.14 3.75
C ALA A 6 17.94 -2.14 4.95
N GLY A 7 17.53 -2.81 6.02
CA GLY A 7 18.29 -2.98 7.25
C GLY A 7 17.65 -4.01 8.16
N PRO A 8 18.34 -4.48 9.21
CA PRO A 8 17.73 -5.35 10.19
C PRO A 8 16.65 -4.60 10.96
N ASN A 9 15.55 -5.27 11.28
CA ASN A 9 14.56 -4.74 12.19
C ASN A 9 15.13 -4.65 13.62
N GLU A 10 14.86 -3.55 14.29
CA GLU A 10 15.15 -3.37 15.71
C GLU A 10 13.87 -3.70 16.51
N TRP A 11 14.03 -4.54 17.54
CA TRP A 11 12.92 -5.04 18.33
C TRP A 11 13.00 -4.52 19.76
N PRO A 12 11.86 -4.11 20.37
CA PRO A 12 11.85 -3.69 21.77
C PRO A 12 12.23 -4.87 22.67
N ALA A 13 13.19 -4.64 23.56
CA ALA A 13 13.71 -5.68 24.45
C ALA A 13 12.78 -6.01 25.62
N ASP A 14 11.86 -5.11 25.95
CA ASP A 14 10.94 -5.18 27.08
C ASP A 14 9.54 -5.71 26.74
N LEU A 15 9.34 -6.20 25.50
CA LEU A 15 8.09 -6.78 25.01
C LEU A 15 8.27 -8.24 24.60
N PRO A 16 8.28 -9.21 25.54
CA PRO A 16 8.40 -10.62 25.20
C PRO A 16 7.25 -11.09 24.28
N GLY A 17 7.57 -11.86 23.24
CA GLY A 17 6.61 -12.37 22.26
C GLY A 17 6.24 -11.40 21.13
N PHE A 18 6.52 -10.11 21.28
CA PHE A 18 6.15 -9.09 20.28
C PHE A 18 6.74 -9.38 18.89
N ARG A 19 8.02 -9.74 18.84
CA ARG A 19 8.68 -10.09 17.58
C ARG A 19 8.06 -11.32 16.93
N GLU A 20 7.86 -12.36 17.71
CA GLU A 20 7.32 -13.66 17.27
C GLU A 20 5.91 -13.48 16.72
N ASP A 21 5.05 -12.75 17.43
CA ASP A 21 3.67 -12.48 17.02
C ASP A 21 3.63 -11.67 15.70
N LEU A 22 4.48 -10.65 15.56
CA LEU A 22 4.53 -9.86 14.33
C LEU A 22 5.08 -10.65 13.15
N LEU A 23 6.07 -11.50 13.33
CA LEU A 23 6.56 -12.38 12.28
C LEU A 23 5.49 -13.38 11.84
N ALA A 24 4.80 -14.03 12.78
CA ALA A 24 3.68 -14.93 12.48
C ALA A 24 2.54 -14.23 11.74
N TYR A 25 2.23 -12.99 12.14
CA TYR A 25 1.25 -12.15 11.43
C TYR A 25 1.69 -11.89 9.98
N THR A 26 2.94 -11.48 9.77
CA THR A 26 3.43 -11.18 8.41
C THR A 26 3.41 -12.42 7.51
N GLU A 27 3.82 -13.59 8.01
CA GLU A 27 3.75 -14.85 7.27
C GLU A 27 2.30 -15.20 6.86
N THR A 28 1.36 -15.00 7.78
CA THR A 28 -0.06 -15.28 7.53
C THR A 28 -0.65 -14.35 6.47
N VAL A 29 -0.37 -13.06 6.54
CA VAL A 29 -0.90 -12.08 5.58
C VAL A 29 -0.20 -12.22 4.23
N ASP A 30 1.10 -12.53 4.18
CA ASP A 30 1.82 -12.85 2.94
C ASP A 30 1.18 -14.06 2.22
N ALA A 31 0.91 -15.14 2.96
CA ALA A 31 0.24 -16.31 2.42
C ALA A 31 -1.18 -15.99 1.91
N LEU A 32 -1.92 -15.11 2.60
CA LEU A 32 -3.22 -14.60 2.12
C LEU A 32 -3.05 -13.81 0.82
N GLY A 33 -2.06 -12.92 0.75
CA GLY A 33 -1.76 -12.13 -0.44
C GLY A 33 -1.50 -13.01 -1.66
N ARG A 34 -0.64 -14.02 -1.52
CA ARG A 34 -0.36 -15.00 -2.59
C ARG A 34 -1.60 -15.76 -3.03
N ARG A 35 -2.47 -16.16 -2.12
CA ARG A 35 -3.73 -16.84 -2.44
C ARG A 35 -4.72 -15.97 -3.23
N LEU A 36 -4.58 -14.65 -3.18
CA LEU A 36 -5.42 -13.70 -3.91
C LEU A 36 -4.85 -13.33 -5.29
N LEU A 37 -3.61 -13.67 -5.62
CA LEU A 37 -3.02 -13.38 -6.94
C LEU A 37 -3.85 -13.91 -8.12
N PRO A 38 -4.41 -15.14 -8.07
CA PRO A 38 -5.31 -15.63 -9.12
C PRO A 38 -6.56 -14.74 -9.30
N ALA A 39 -7.10 -14.17 -8.22
CA ALA A 39 -8.25 -13.28 -8.29
C ALA A 39 -7.91 -11.93 -8.96
N VAL A 40 -6.65 -11.51 -8.95
CA VAL A 40 -6.15 -10.35 -9.71
C VAL A 40 -5.93 -10.71 -11.18
N ALA A 41 -5.43 -11.91 -11.47
CA ALA A 41 -5.20 -12.38 -12.84
C ALA A 41 -6.49 -12.57 -13.64
N LEU A 42 -7.54 -13.09 -12.99
CA LEU A 42 -8.82 -13.45 -13.62
C LEU A 42 -9.48 -12.28 -14.40
N PRO A 43 -9.71 -11.08 -13.83
CA PRO A 43 -10.33 -9.96 -14.55
C PRO A 43 -9.40 -9.37 -15.62
N LEU A 44 -8.13 -9.76 -15.64
CA LEU A 44 -7.16 -9.39 -16.67
C LEU A 44 -7.09 -10.41 -17.82
N GLU A 45 -7.88 -11.50 -17.76
CA GLU A 45 -7.86 -12.58 -18.74
C GLU A 45 -6.46 -13.23 -18.86
N LEU A 46 -5.78 -13.36 -17.73
CA LEU A 46 -4.44 -13.94 -17.62
C LEU A 46 -4.52 -15.32 -16.93
N PRO A 47 -3.56 -16.22 -17.18
CA PRO A 47 -3.40 -17.43 -16.40
C PRO A 47 -3.34 -17.16 -14.90
N SER A 48 -3.92 -18.03 -14.09
CA SER A 48 -4.02 -17.85 -12.63
C SER A 48 -2.67 -17.77 -11.92
N ASP A 49 -1.62 -18.32 -12.51
CA ASP A 49 -0.24 -18.37 -12.03
C ASP A 49 0.66 -17.22 -12.56
N THR A 50 0.07 -16.27 -13.31
CA THR A 50 0.81 -15.17 -13.97
C THR A 50 1.73 -14.41 -13.01
N PHE A 51 1.32 -14.24 -11.77
CA PHE A 51 2.06 -13.48 -10.77
C PHE A 51 2.93 -14.33 -9.85
N ASP A 52 2.83 -15.66 -9.87
CA ASP A 52 3.48 -16.56 -8.90
C ASP A 52 5.01 -16.36 -8.84
N ALA A 53 5.66 -16.30 -9.99
CA ALA A 53 7.11 -16.10 -10.04
C ALA A 53 7.55 -14.74 -9.48
N ALA A 54 6.75 -13.69 -9.68
CA ALA A 54 7.04 -12.35 -9.18
C ALA A 54 6.87 -12.25 -7.65
N PHE A 55 6.05 -13.11 -7.07
CA PHE A 55 5.74 -13.14 -5.64
C PHE A 55 6.33 -14.36 -4.92
N ALA A 56 7.20 -15.14 -5.56
CA ALA A 56 7.88 -16.26 -4.90
C ALA A 56 8.66 -15.81 -3.65
N GLU A 57 9.29 -14.64 -3.74
CA GLU A 57 9.89 -13.91 -2.62
C GLU A 57 9.30 -12.49 -2.61
N SER A 58 8.11 -12.34 -2.03
CA SER A 58 7.40 -11.06 -2.00
C SER A 58 8.17 -10.03 -1.17
N GLN A 59 8.16 -8.79 -1.64
CA GLN A 59 8.57 -7.64 -0.85
C GLN A 59 7.35 -7.11 -0.10
N PHE A 60 7.50 -6.88 1.20
CA PHE A 60 6.45 -6.29 2.00
C PHE A 60 7.00 -5.29 3.02
N SER A 61 6.13 -4.41 3.46
CA SER A 61 6.30 -3.63 4.68
C SER A 61 4.96 -3.53 5.38
N PHE A 62 4.97 -3.27 6.70
CA PHE A 62 3.75 -2.99 7.44
C PHE A 62 4.01 -1.96 8.54
N ARG A 63 2.94 -1.38 9.05
CA ARG A 63 2.99 -0.41 10.13
C ARG A 63 2.02 -0.81 11.24
N LEU A 64 2.37 -0.45 12.46
CA LEU A 64 1.46 -0.44 13.60
C LEU A 64 1.08 1.03 13.83
N SER A 65 -0.08 1.42 13.35
CA SER A 65 -0.52 2.82 13.40
C SER A 65 -1.43 3.05 14.59
N HIS A 66 -1.07 4.02 15.42
CA HIS A 66 -1.88 4.52 16.54
C HIS A 66 -2.31 5.95 16.23
N TYR A 67 -3.62 6.18 16.22
CA TYR A 67 -4.24 7.48 16.04
C TYR A 67 -4.89 7.86 17.38
N PRO A 68 -4.27 8.78 18.15
CA PRO A 68 -4.86 9.23 19.42
C PRO A 68 -6.16 10.00 19.19
N MET A 69 -6.99 10.08 20.22
CA MET A 69 -8.11 11.00 20.25
C MET A 69 -7.62 12.43 20.12
N VAL A 70 -8.20 13.18 19.19
CA VAL A 70 -7.94 14.62 19.06
C VAL A 70 -9.21 15.36 18.68
N GLU A 71 -9.35 16.58 19.16
CA GLU A 71 -10.39 17.50 18.68
C GLU A 71 -10.15 17.77 17.18
N ARG A 72 -11.16 17.51 16.35
CA ARG A 72 -11.05 17.72 14.89
C ARG A 72 -10.94 19.19 14.57
N LYS A 73 -9.97 19.51 13.70
CA LYS A 73 -9.84 20.81 13.07
C LYS A 73 -10.02 20.66 11.56
N PRO A 74 -10.52 21.70 10.85
CA PRO A 74 -10.55 21.71 9.40
C PRO A 74 -9.17 21.35 8.83
N ASP A 75 -9.14 20.53 7.78
CA ASP A 75 -7.93 20.10 7.08
C ASP A 75 -6.87 19.34 7.92
N GLN A 76 -7.24 18.91 9.13
CA GLN A 76 -6.43 18.02 9.95
C GLN A 76 -6.75 16.55 9.65
N PHE A 77 -5.73 15.78 9.30
CA PHE A 77 -5.85 14.36 9.01
C PHE A 77 -5.01 13.52 9.96
N GLY A 78 -5.49 12.34 10.31
CA GLY A 78 -4.67 11.30 10.92
C GLY A 78 -3.66 10.74 9.92
N PHE A 79 -4.07 10.68 8.64
CA PHE A 79 -3.19 10.46 7.49
C PHE A 79 -3.77 11.20 6.28
N ALA A 80 -2.96 12.05 5.65
CA ALA A 80 -3.38 12.90 4.54
C ALA A 80 -3.86 12.06 3.32
N PRO A 81 -4.68 12.65 2.43
CA PRO A 81 -5.08 12.00 1.19
C PRO A 81 -3.87 11.53 0.37
N HIS A 82 -3.85 10.23 0.02
CA HIS A 82 -2.77 9.59 -0.75
C HIS A 82 -3.28 8.34 -1.47
N THR A 83 -2.44 7.76 -2.31
CA THR A 83 -2.53 6.41 -2.86
C THR A 83 -1.36 5.57 -2.36
N ASP A 84 -1.52 4.25 -2.34
CA ASP A 84 -0.45 3.34 -1.96
C ASP A 84 0.46 3.02 -3.16
N ALA A 85 1.77 2.99 -2.93
CA ALA A 85 2.75 2.70 -3.99
C ALA A 85 2.78 1.24 -4.44
N ASN A 86 2.41 0.30 -3.57
CA ASN A 86 2.60 -1.15 -3.73
C ASN A 86 1.59 -1.81 -4.69
N PHE A 87 1.59 -3.15 -4.72
CA PHE A 87 0.64 -3.95 -5.52
C PHE A 87 -0.74 -3.98 -4.87
N MET A 88 -0.81 -4.34 -3.60
CA MET A 88 -2.06 -4.49 -2.85
C MET A 88 -1.80 -4.25 -1.37
N THR A 89 -2.71 -3.56 -0.70
CA THR A 89 -2.65 -3.31 0.74
C THR A 89 -3.74 -4.09 1.46
N PHE A 90 -3.37 -4.76 2.55
CA PHE A 90 -4.29 -5.42 3.48
C PHE A 90 -4.32 -4.60 4.77
N LEU A 91 -5.45 -3.99 5.07
CA LEU A 91 -5.61 -3.15 6.25
C LEU A 91 -6.48 -3.84 7.29
N ALA A 92 -5.88 -4.24 8.42
CA ALA A 92 -6.61 -4.59 9.63
C ALA A 92 -6.99 -3.33 10.41
N GLN A 93 -8.22 -3.26 10.92
CA GLN A 93 -8.75 -2.11 11.65
C GLN A 93 -9.22 -2.50 13.07
N SER A 94 -9.16 -1.55 14.00
CA SER A 94 -9.57 -1.74 15.41
C SER A 94 -11.07 -1.58 15.69
N GLY A 95 -11.89 -1.37 14.67
CA GLY A 95 -13.34 -1.11 14.85
C GLY A 95 -13.69 0.37 15.06
N VAL A 96 -12.70 1.22 15.22
CA VAL A 96 -12.92 2.68 15.32
C VAL A 96 -12.94 3.29 13.93
N PRO A 97 -13.98 4.07 13.55
CA PRO A 97 -14.06 4.74 12.24
C PRO A 97 -12.90 5.69 11.97
N GLY A 98 -12.70 6.06 10.70
CA GLY A 98 -11.71 7.07 10.32
C GLY A 98 -11.12 6.88 8.94
N LEU A 99 -11.13 5.67 8.38
CA LEU A 99 -10.72 5.46 7.00
C LEU A 99 -11.79 5.96 6.04
N GLN A 100 -11.37 6.80 5.09
CA GLN A 100 -12.22 7.27 3.99
C GLN A 100 -11.57 6.99 2.64
N ILE A 101 -12.37 6.63 1.64
CA ILE A 101 -11.95 6.45 0.25
C ILE A 101 -12.60 7.52 -0.63
N LYS A 102 -11.88 7.93 -1.68
CA LYS A 102 -12.40 8.88 -2.67
C LYS A 102 -13.09 8.13 -3.79
N MET A 103 -14.39 8.35 -3.92
CA MET A 103 -15.19 7.76 -4.99
C MET A 103 -14.87 8.40 -6.35
N ALA A 104 -15.25 7.73 -7.45
CA ALA A 104 -15.10 8.29 -8.79
C ALA A 104 -15.87 9.60 -9.00
N THR A 105 -16.92 9.85 -8.21
CA THR A 105 -17.68 11.10 -8.14
C THR A 105 -16.90 12.27 -7.52
N GLY A 106 -15.77 11.98 -6.86
CA GLY A 106 -14.96 12.94 -6.11
C GLY A 106 -15.30 13.03 -4.62
N GLU A 107 -16.39 12.40 -4.19
CA GLU A 107 -16.84 12.37 -2.78
C GLU A 107 -15.98 11.43 -1.93
N TRP A 108 -15.84 11.77 -0.65
CA TRP A 108 -15.19 10.92 0.35
C TRP A 108 -16.24 10.08 1.08
N TRP A 109 -16.04 8.76 1.11
CA TRP A 109 -16.93 7.82 1.79
C TRP A 109 -16.20 7.12 2.92
N ASP A 110 -16.89 6.99 4.06
CA ASP A 110 -16.38 6.21 5.18
C ASP A 110 -16.37 4.73 4.84
N VAL A 111 -15.25 4.07 5.15
CA VAL A 111 -15.14 2.62 5.01
C VAL A 111 -15.65 1.96 6.30
N PRO A 112 -16.71 1.14 6.21
CA PRO A 112 -17.26 0.48 7.39
C PRO A 112 -16.27 -0.53 7.97
N TYR A 113 -16.30 -0.69 9.27
CA TYR A 113 -15.61 -1.78 9.95
C TYR A 113 -16.44 -3.06 9.87
N LEU A 114 -15.83 -4.13 9.42
CA LEU A 114 -16.40 -5.47 9.46
C LEU A 114 -15.49 -6.37 10.30
N PRO A 115 -15.95 -6.89 11.45
CA PRO A 115 -15.14 -7.74 12.32
C PRO A 115 -14.57 -8.97 11.58
N GLY A 116 -13.30 -9.28 11.83
CA GLY A 116 -12.63 -10.43 11.22
C GLY A 116 -12.29 -10.27 9.73
N SER A 117 -12.35 -9.04 9.19
CA SER A 117 -12.02 -8.77 7.79
C SER A 117 -10.84 -7.82 7.65
N PHE A 118 -10.26 -7.82 6.45
CA PHE A 118 -9.35 -6.78 5.97
C PHE A 118 -10.10 -5.86 5.00
N VAL A 119 -9.77 -4.56 5.03
CA VAL A 119 -9.98 -3.70 3.86
C VAL A 119 -8.83 -3.95 2.91
N VAL A 120 -9.14 -4.24 1.63
CA VAL A 120 -8.13 -4.50 0.62
C VAL A 120 -8.26 -3.46 -0.48
N ASN A 121 -7.15 -2.79 -0.79
CA ASN A 121 -7.05 -1.87 -1.93
C ASN A 121 -5.85 -2.20 -2.80
N THR A 122 -5.96 -1.86 -4.08
CA THR A 122 -4.87 -1.94 -5.06
C THR A 122 -4.08 -0.64 -5.09
N GLY A 123 -2.77 -0.73 -5.31
CA GLY A 123 -1.86 0.40 -5.33
C GLY A 123 -1.39 0.83 -6.72
N ASP A 124 -0.57 1.87 -6.75
CA ASP A 124 -0.09 2.53 -7.97
C ASP A 124 0.76 1.61 -8.85
N MET A 125 1.50 0.67 -8.23
CA MET A 125 2.30 -0.28 -8.99
C MET A 125 1.41 -1.24 -9.80
N LEU A 126 0.33 -1.77 -9.21
CA LEU A 126 -0.62 -2.61 -9.95
C LEU A 126 -1.37 -1.78 -11.02
N HIS A 127 -1.74 -0.53 -10.71
CA HIS A 127 -2.29 0.40 -11.69
C HIS A 127 -1.35 0.56 -12.90
N ARG A 128 -0.07 0.79 -12.65
CA ARG A 128 0.97 0.89 -13.68
C ARG A 128 1.12 -0.41 -14.47
N TRP A 129 1.24 -1.55 -13.79
CA TRP A 129 1.45 -2.86 -14.43
C TRP A 129 0.29 -3.25 -15.35
N THR A 130 -0.93 -2.88 -14.95
CA THR A 130 -2.16 -3.15 -15.70
C THR A 130 -2.59 -2.01 -16.63
N ASN A 131 -1.72 -1.04 -16.91
CA ASN A 131 -2.00 0.09 -17.80
C ASN A 131 -3.29 0.85 -17.44
N GLY A 132 -3.61 0.91 -16.15
CA GLY A 132 -4.78 1.61 -15.60
C GLY A 132 -6.06 0.77 -15.50
N ARG A 133 -6.05 -0.54 -15.82
CA ARG A 133 -7.23 -1.41 -15.64
C ARG A 133 -7.61 -1.57 -14.17
N PHE A 134 -6.63 -1.76 -13.28
CA PHE A 134 -6.83 -1.60 -11.85
C PHE A 134 -6.59 -0.15 -11.43
N ARG A 135 -7.44 0.36 -10.56
CA ARG A 135 -7.33 1.73 -10.06
C ARG A 135 -6.60 1.73 -8.73
N SER A 136 -5.70 2.69 -8.55
CA SER A 136 -5.22 3.06 -7.23
C SER A 136 -6.18 4.08 -6.63
N THR A 137 -6.84 3.72 -5.54
CA THR A 137 -7.92 4.53 -4.97
C THR A 137 -7.36 5.48 -3.91
N PRO A 138 -7.50 6.81 -4.08
CA PRO A 138 -7.12 7.76 -3.05
C PRO A 138 -7.91 7.51 -1.77
N HIS A 139 -7.20 7.50 -0.65
CA HIS A 139 -7.77 7.31 0.68
C HIS A 139 -7.09 8.19 1.71
N ARG A 140 -7.75 8.39 2.85
CA ARG A 140 -7.26 9.22 3.95
C ARG A 140 -7.76 8.70 5.28
N VAL A 141 -7.16 9.15 6.37
CA VAL A 141 -7.66 8.89 7.73
C VAL A 141 -8.05 10.20 8.38
N VAL A 142 -9.29 10.31 8.79
CA VAL A 142 -9.73 11.40 9.66
C VAL A 142 -9.43 11.03 11.11
N PRO A 143 -9.01 12.00 11.96
CA PRO A 143 -8.70 11.73 13.35
C PRO A 143 -9.94 11.21 14.11
N PRO A 144 -9.76 10.24 15.03
CA PRO A 144 -10.84 9.80 15.91
C PRO A 144 -11.10 10.84 17.03
N GLU A 145 -12.39 10.99 17.42
CA GLU A 145 -12.80 11.97 18.45
C GLU A 145 -13.11 11.32 19.80
N ASP A 146 -13.66 10.10 19.80
CA ASP A 146 -14.20 9.47 21.01
C ASP A 146 -13.26 8.44 21.65
N GLN A 147 -12.43 7.78 20.84
CA GLN A 147 -11.49 6.76 21.32
C GLN A 147 -10.32 6.57 20.34
N ALA A 148 -9.17 6.13 20.83
CA ALA A 148 -8.00 5.89 20.00
C ALA A 148 -8.29 4.82 18.94
N ARG A 149 -7.81 5.05 17.71
CA ARG A 149 -7.90 4.12 16.58
C ARG A 149 -6.56 3.46 16.36
N TYR A 150 -6.58 2.14 16.10
CA TYR A 150 -5.42 1.38 15.66
C TYR A 150 -5.67 0.81 14.26
N ALA A 151 -4.62 0.72 13.48
CA ALA A 151 -4.66 0.13 12.15
C ALA A 151 -3.32 -0.53 11.81
N ILE A 152 -3.38 -1.66 11.10
CA ILE A 152 -2.20 -2.40 10.68
C ILE A 152 -2.27 -2.55 9.15
N PRO A 153 -1.78 -1.58 8.36
CA PRO A 153 -1.63 -1.75 6.93
C PRO A 153 -0.42 -2.64 6.62
N TYR A 154 -0.65 -3.64 5.81
CA TYR A 154 0.36 -4.53 5.24
C TYR A 154 0.47 -4.27 3.74
N PHE A 155 1.61 -3.75 3.31
CA PHE A 155 1.87 -3.34 1.93
C PHE A 155 2.55 -4.50 1.18
N PHE A 156 1.81 -5.17 0.33
CA PHE A 156 2.22 -6.36 -0.39
C PHE A 156 2.72 -6.00 -1.80
N GLY A 157 3.91 -6.45 -2.15
CA GLY A 157 4.55 -6.20 -3.44
C GLY A 157 5.35 -7.40 -3.95
N PRO A 158 5.71 -7.44 -5.24
CA PRO A 158 6.53 -8.50 -5.80
C PRO A 158 7.99 -8.37 -5.35
N HIS A 159 8.81 -9.36 -5.71
CA HIS A 159 10.27 -9.28 -5.54
C HIS A 159 10.83 -8.01 -6.21
N LEU A 160 11.81 -7.37 -5.59
CA LEU A 160 12.36 -6.08 -6.05
C LEU A 160 12.91 -6.10 -7.48
N ASP A 161 13.46 -7.22 -7.93
CA ASP A 161 13.99 -7.36 -9.30
C ASP A 161 12.90 -7.66 -10.34
N THR A 162 11.62 -7.74 -9.93
CA THR A 162 10.50 -7.97 -10.84
C THR A 162 10.37 -6.83 -11.85
N ARG A 163 10.34 -7.17 -13.13
CA ARG A 163 10.11 -6.21 -14.21
C ARG A 163 8.63 -5.85 -14.33
N ILE A 164 8.32 -4.60 -14.11
CA ILE A 164 6.99 -4.04 -14.25
C ILE A 164 6.84 -3.51 -15.68
N ALA A 165 6.37 -4.38 -16.56
CA ALA A 165 6.06 -4.05 -17.97
C ALA A 165 4.56 -4.17 -18.17
N CYS A 166 3.96 -3.29 -18.99
CA CYS A 166 2.53 -3.36 -19.32
C CYS A 166 2.14 -4.79 -19.73
N LEU A 167 1.18 -5.38 -19.02
CA LEU A 167 0.69 -6.74 -19.29
C LEU A 167 0.09 -6.84 -20.69
N PRO A 168 0.30 -7.96 -21.42
CA PRO A 168 -0.15 -8.09 -22.81
C PRO A 168 -1.63 -7.83 -23.03
N THR A 169 -2.48 -8.30 -22.12
CA THR A 169 -3.94 -8.12 -22.17
C THR A 169 -4.41 -6.71 -21.80
N CYS A 170 -3.51 -5.87 -21.29
CA CYS A 170 -3.81 -4.50 -20.86
C CYS A 170 -3.43 -3.44 -21.91
N ARG A 171 -3.02 -3.84 -23.10
CA ARG A 171 -2.61 -2.93 -24.19
C ARG A 171 -3.27 -3.30 -25.52
N SER A 172 -3.50 -2.28 -26.35
CA SER A 172 -3.97 -2.42 -27.73
C SER A 172 -3.39 -1.30 -28.58
N GLN A 173 -3.77 -1.22 -29.86
CA GLN A 173 -3.45 -0.07 -30.72
C GLN A 173 -4.05 1.23 -30.16
N ASP A 174 -5.29 1.17 -29.64
CA ASP A 174 -6.01 2.32 -29.08
C ASP A 174 -5.63 2.61 -27.61
N ASN A 175 -4.96 1.67 -26.93
CA ASN A 175 -4.49 1.84 -25.56
C ASN A 175 -3.03 1.33 -25.45
N PRO A 176 -2.05 2.04 -26.01
CA PRO A 176 -0.65 1.65 -25.94
C PRO A 176 -0.13 1.72 -24.50
N PRO A 177 1.00 1.06 -24.16
CA PRO A 177 1.61 1.16 -22.85
C PRO A 177 1.86 2.62 -22.46
N ARG A 178 1.34 3.03 -21.31
CA ARG A 178 1.44 4.41 -20.77
C ARG A 178 2.73 4.65 -20.01
N TYR A 179 3.36 3.59 -19.54
CA TYR A 179 4.51 3.66 -18.65
C TYR A 179 5.69 2.88 -19.22
N PRO A 180 6.93 3.38 -19.06
CA PRO A 180 8.12 2.61 -19.40
C PRO A 180 8.25 1.38 -18.50
N THR A 181 8.92 0.34 -19.02
CA THR A 181 9.28 -0.82 -18.21
C THR A 181 10.39 -0.45 -17.23
N ILE A 182 10.19 -0.78 -15.96
CA ILE A 182 11.16 -0.61 -14.87
C ILE A 182 11.14 -1.84 -13.96
N THR A 183 12.13 -2.00 -13.08
CA THR A 183 12.05 -2.96 -11.98
C THR A 183 11.20 -2.40 -10.84
N TYR A 184 10.73 -3.28 -9.95
CA TYR A 184 10.01 -2.81 -8.76
C TYR A 184 10.91 -1.98 -7.83
N ASP A 185 12.19 -2.34 -7.72
CA ASP A 185 13.19 -1.56 -6.97
C ASP A 185 13.34 -0.12 -7.52
N GLU A 186 13.52 0.01 -8.85
CA GLU A 186 13.59 1.33 -9.51
C GLU A 186 12.31 2.13 -9.28
N TYR A 187 11.14 1.48 -9.37
CA TYR A 187 9.85 2.13 -9.16
C TYR A 187 9.68 2.63 -7.73
N ILE A 188 9.99 1.82 -6.72
CA ILE A 188 9.86 2.19 -5.31
C ILE A 188 10.83 3.31 -4.95
N ASN A 189 12.07 3.27 -5.42
CA ASN A 189 13.04 4.34 -5.19
C ASN A 189 12.57 5.66 -5.83
N TRP A 190 12.11 5.64 -7.08
CA TRP A 190 11.51 6.80 -7.72
C TRP A 190 10.33 7.36 -6.92
N TRP A 191 9.41 6.48 -6.48
CA TRP A 191 8.24 6.90 -5.71
C TRP A 191 8.61 7.58 -4.39
N TYR A 192 9.61 7.07 -3.68
CA TYR A 192 10.12 7.70 -2.46
C TYR A 192 10.75 9.05 -2.73
N ASP A 193 11.49 9.19 -3.82
CA ASP A 193 12.13 10.47 -4.18
C ASP A 193 11.08 11.55 -4.46
N GLU A 194 10.00 11.21 -5.18
CA GLU A 194 8.92 12.15 -5.50
C GLU A 194 8.06 12.54 -4.28
N ASN A 195 7.90 11.63 -3.31
CA ASN A 195 6.94 11.86 -2.22
C ASN A 195 7.58 12.30 -0.89
N TYR A 196 8.86 12.10 -0.71
CA TYR A 196 9.56 12.44 0.55
C TYR A 196 10.71 13.43 0.36
N ASN A 197 11.47 13.38 -0.73
CA ASN A 197 12.56 14.31 -0.94
C ASN A 197 12.10 15.67 -1.49
N ALA A 198 10.96 15.71 -2.19
CA ALA A 198 10.36 16.97 -2.63
C ALA A 198 9.84 17.81 -1.45
N ALA A 199 9.30 17.16 -0.41
CA ALA A 199 8.83 17.84 0.80
C ALA A 199 9.98 18.49 1.60
N ASP A 200 11.16 17.85 1.67
CA ASP A 200 12.33 18.40 2.36
C ASP A 200 12.91 19.66 1.66
N GLN A 201 12.65 19.86 0.37
CA GLN A 201 13.12 21.04 -0.36
C GLN A 201 12.23 22.27 -0.14
N ASP A 202 10.94 22.09 0.08
CA ASP A 202 10.00 23.19 0.35
C ASP A 202 10.13 23.70 1.81
N ASP A 203 10.42 22.84 2.77
CA ASP A 203 10.66 23.25 4.17
C ASP A 203 11.98 24.02 4.34
N LEU A 204 13.02 23.69 3.55
CA LEU A 204 14.29 24.45 3.56
C LEU A 204 14.19 25.81 2.85
N ALA A 205 13.21 25.99 1.98
CA ALA A 205 12.96 27.27 1.30
C ALA A 205 12.08 28.22 2.14
N ALA A 206 11.40 27.73 3.18
CA ALA A 206 10.54 28.52 4.05
C ALA A 206 11.29 29.16 5.24
N ASP A 207 12.50 28.70 5.57
CA ASP A 207 13.36 29.20 6.66
C ASP A 207 14.51 30.13 6.19
N GLY A 208 14.49 30.59 4.95
CA GLY A 208 15.41 31.57 4.33
C GLY A 208 14.70 32.90 3.98
#